data_aaf0207fdca51e295c7cc65578756c0a
#
_entry.id   aaf0207fdca51e295c7cc65578756c0a
#
_cell.length_a   1.000
_cell.length_b   1.000
_cell.length_c   1.000
_cell.angle_alpha   90.00
_cell.angle_beta   90.00
_cell.angle_gamma   90.00
#
_symmetry.space_group_name_H-M   'P 1'
#
loop_
_entity.id
_entity.type
_entity.pdbx_description
1 polymer ?
#
loop_
_entity_poly.entity_id
_entity_poly.type
_entity_poly.pdbx_seq_one_letter_code
_entity_poly.pdbx_strand_id
1 'polypeptide(L)'
;MTTNWATKAIGTGEYAEINGLNLYYETHGSGPPMILLHGGLMSGETFGPVIGALAADHLVVLPDLQGHGRTADIDRPIDVRLMADDVAALIDHLGLEKPDLVGYSLGGGVAFFTAVKYPEKIGKLVMVSANIRRDAIPAEMLAQQGQVSSAAMEFMKDTPMFQLYQRVAPRPQDFGRLLDKIGESMSKDFDFSEELRGIRVPTMIVCADADMAPPSHYVEAFKLLDGGLRDAGWMGEGRPKGGHALAVLPGLTHYNIGASPLLAAVALDFIAEHWSQG
;
A
#
# COMPACT_ATOMS: atom_id res chain seq x y z
N MET A 1 5.65 -28.31 -0.26
CA MET A 1 5.76 -28.16 1.22
C MET A 1 4.93 -26.93 1.57
N THR A 2 3.77 -27.12 2.15
CA THR A 2 2.92 -26.03 2.64
C THR A 2 3.53 -25.49 3.92
N THR A 3 4.20 -24.36 3.84
CA THR A 3 4.75 -23.67 5.00
C THR A 3 3.58 -23.19 5.86
N ASN A 4 3.41 -23.79 7.03
CA ASN A 4 2.35 -23.46 7.97
C ASN A 4 2.72 -22.15 8.69
N TRP A 5 2.29 -21.02 8.16
CA TRP A 5 2.51 -19.67 8.69
C TRP A 5 1.63 -19.33 9.90
N ALA A 6 0.77 -20.27 10.33
CA ALA A 6 -0.24 -20.07 11.37
C ALA A 6 0.26 -20.06 12.81
N THR A 7 1.59 -20.10 13.08
CA THR A 7 2.10 -20.30 14.45
C THR A 7 3.19 -19.31 14.89
N LYS A 8 3.39 -18.16 14.23
CA LYS A 8 4.22 -17.10 14.82
C LYS A 8 3.33 -15.95 15.31
N ALA A 9 3.54 -15.60 16.58
CA ALA A 9 2.89 -14.60 17.40
C ALA A 9 1.85 -13.74 16.67
N ILE A 10 0.59 -14.00 16.93
CA ILE A 10 -0.51 -13.08 16.62
C ILE A 10 -0.11 -11.75 17.25
N GLY A 11 0.04 -10.71 16.43
CA GLY A 11 0.33 -9.36 16.90
C GLY A 11 -0.76 -8.89 17.85
N THR A 12 -0.44 -7.96 18.72
CA THR A 12 -1.44 -7.30 19.57
C THR A 12 -2.19 -6.29 18.72
N GLY A 13 -3.52 -6.44 18.61
CA GLY A 13 -4.38 -5.47 17.96
C GLY A 13 -4.84 -4.42 18.98
N GLU A 14 -4.73 -3.16 18.59
CA GLU A 14 -5.10 -2.01 19.40
C GLU A 14 -5.92 -1.00 18.58
N TYR A 15 -6.50 -0.01 19.26
CA TYR A 15 -7.22 1.09 18.64
C TYR A 15 -6.63 2.42 19.05
N ALA A 16 -6.59 3.38 18.12
CA ALA A 16 -6.18 4.75 18.35
C ALA A 16 -7.23 5.73 17.82
N GLU A 17 -7.51 6.79 18.58
CA GLU A 17 -8.35 7.90 18.13
C GLU A 17 -7.54 8.79 17.18
N ILE A 18 -7.78 8.63 15.88
CA ILE A 18 -7.04 9.29 14.80
C ILE A 18 -8.02 10.06 13.90
N ASN A 19 -8.00 11.38 13.90
CA ASN A 19 -8.81 12.23 13.00
C ASN A 19 -10.31 11.86 12.97
N GLY A 20 -10.87 11.47 14.14
CA GLY A 20 -12.26 11.04 14.27
C GLY A 20 -12.51 9.57 13.93
N LEU A 21 -11.49 8.81 13.57
CA LEU A 21 -11.53 7.37 13.45
C LEU A 21 -11.14 6.72 14.79
N ASN A 22 -11.82 5.65 15.17
CA ASN A 22 -11.28 4.64 16.07
C ASN A 22 -10.49 3.65 15.21
N LEU A 23 -9.23 4.01 14.89
CA LEU A 23 -8.39 3.31 13.92
C LEU A 23 -7.76 2.09 14.58
N TYR A 24 -8.05 0.91 14.01
CA TYR A 24 -7.42 -0.35 14.41
C TYR A 24 -6.04 -0.50 13.78
N TYR A 25 -5.08 -1.00 14.55
CA TYR A 25 -3.77 -1.39 14.05
C TYR A 25 -3.24 -2.60 14.80
N GLU A 26 -2.38 -3.38 14.16
CA GLU A 26 -1.62 -4.48 14.77
C GLU A 26 -0.14 -4.14 14.76
N THR A 27 0.61 -4.65 15.74
CA THR A 27 2.06 -4.55 15.79
C THR A 27 2.70 -5.93 15.86
N HIS A 28 3.79 -6.14 15.09
CA HIS A 28 4.51 -7.40 15.04
C HIS A 28 6.02 -7.13 15.06
N GLY A 29 6.78 -7.98 15.76
CA GLY A 29 8.24 -7.87 15.82
C GLY A 29 8.75 -6.70 16.64
N SER A 30 9.99 -6.32 16.40
CA SER A 30 10.69 -5.20 17.05
C SER A 30 11.87 -4.77 16.17
N GLY A 31 12.33 -3.52 16.31
CA GLY A 31 13.42 -2.95 15.51
C GLY A 31 13.00 -1.66 14.82
N PRO A 32 13.65 -1.26 13.71
CA PRO A 32 13.25 -0.10 12.94
C PRO A 32 11.79 -0.18 12.51
N PRO A 33 10.99 0.91 12.60
CA PRO A 33 9.57 0.86 12.34
C PRO A 33 9.26 0.79 10.84
N MET A 34 8.26 -0.01 10.48
CA MET A 34 7.69 -0.16 9.14
C MET A 34 6.18 -0.15 9.23
N ILE A 35 5.49 0.56 8.34
CA ILE A 35 4.02 0.54 8.24
C ILE A 35 3.61 -0.13 6.93
N LEU A 36 2.73 -1.13 7.01
CA LEU A 36 2.15 -1.82 5.85
C LEU A 36 0.71 -1.35 5.65
N LEU A 37 0.41 -0.80 4.46
CA LEU A 37 -0.91 -0.28 4.11
C LEU A 37 -1.55 -1.17 3.05
N HIS A 38 -2.70 -1.77 3.40
CA HIS A 38 -3.41 -2.74 2.58
C HIS A 38 -4.19 -2.11 1.40
N GLY A 39 -4.62 -2.94 0.45
CA GLY A 39 -5.44 -2.55 -0.70
C GLY A 39 -6.91 -2.32 -0.35
N GLY A 40 -7.66 -1.76 -1.30
CA GLY A 40 -9.10 -1.56 -1.17
C GLY A 40 -9.85 -2.86 -0.91
N LEU A 41 -10.92 -2.82 -0.10
CA LEU A 41 -11.76 -3.93 0.33
C LEU A 41 -11.04 -5.03 1.14
N MET A 42 -9.83 -4.75 1.64
CA MET A 42 -8.96 -5.67 2.37
C MET A 42 -8.76 -5.22 3.83
N SER A 43 -7.79 -5.79 4.52
CA SER A 43 -7.30 -5.40 5.84
C SER A 43 -5.82 -5.73 5.97
N GLY A 44 -5.19 -5.44 7.10
CA GLY A 44 -3.82 -5.85 7.42
C GLY A 44 -3.57 -7.35 7.25
N GLU A 45 -4.60 -8.20 7.35
CA GLU A 45 -4.50 -9.65 7.14
C GLU A 45 -3.99 -10.04 5.72
N THR A 46 -4.10 -9.14 4.74
CA THR A 46 -3.54 -9.34 3.39
C THR A 46 -2.06 -9.68 3.41
N PHE A 47 -1.32 -9.11 4.34
CA PHE A 47 0.13 -9.33 4.48
C PHE A 47 0.49 -10.54 5.33
N GLY A 48 -0.50 -11.30 5.85
CA GLY A 48 -0.29 -12.45 6.73
C GLY A 48 0.85 -13.38 6.31
N PRO A 49 0.92 -13.81 5.02
CA PRO A 49 1.97 -14.69 4.54
C PRO A 49 3.39 -14.10 4.62
N VAL A 50 3.54 -12.77 4.63
CA VAL A 50 4.84 -12.09 4.60
C VAL A 50 5.21 -11.39 5.92
N ILE A 51 4.27 -11.22 6.83
CA ILE A 51 4.51 -10.55 8.14
C ILE A 51 5.70 -11.17 8.87
N GLY A 52 5.79 -12.50 8.92
CA GLY A 52 6.86 -13.19 9.64
C GLY A 52 8.27 -12.88 9.12
N ALA A 53 8.40 -12.63 7.81
CA ALA A 53 9.68 -12.24 7.21
C ALA A 53 10.00 -10.77 7.50
N LEU A 54 9.01 -9.89 7.39
CA LEU A 54 9.18 -8.45 7.63
C LEU A 54 9.42 -8.14 9.11
N ALA A 55 8.70 -8.81 10.01
CA ALA A 55 8.80 -8.62 11.46
C ALA A 55 10.00 -9.34 12.12
N ALA A 56 10.85 -10.03 11.35
CA ALA A 56 12.02 -10.69 11.88
C ALA A 56 13.02 -9.68 12.50
N ASP A 57 13.19 -8.53 11.84
CA ASP A 57 14.14 -7.48 12.22
C ASP A 57 13.51 -6.08 12.25
N HIS A 58 12.17 -5.96 12.09
CA HIS A 58 11.45 -4.69 12.09
C HIS A 58 10.25 -4.71 13.05
N LEU A 59 9.92 -3.53 13.58
CA LEU A 59 8.62 -3.29 14.17
C LEU A 59 7.63 -3.00 13.03
N VAL A 60 6.80 -3.97 12.69
CA VAL A 60 5.80 -3.85 11.63
C VAL A 60 4.48 -3.40 12.22
N VAL A 61 3.93 -2.29 11.71
CA VAL A 61 2.61 -1.75 12.08
C VAL A 61 1.66 -1.92 10.91
N LEU A 62 0.48 -2.52 11.15
CA LEU A 62 -0.54 -2.79 10.13
C LEU A 62 -1.85 -2.11 10.54
N PRO A 63 -2.10 -0.85 10.13
CA PRO A 63 -3.40 -0.24 10.33
C PRO A 63 -4.43 -0.79 9.34
N ASP A 64 -5.66 -0.97 9.81
CA ASP A 64 -6.82 -1.10 8.94
C ASP A 64 -7.31 0.31 8.57
N LEU A 65 -7.33 0.63 7.26
CA LEU A 65 -7.67 1.95 6.76
C LEU A 65 -9.16 2.27 6.97
N GLN A 66 -9.55 3.55 6.92
CA GLN A 66 -10.94 3.99 7.08
C GLN A 66 -11.93 3.11 6.30
N GLY A 67 -12.94 2.61 6.98
CA GLY A 67 -14.01 1.77 6.41
C GLY A 67 -13.59 0.35 6.07
N HIS A 68 -12.35 -0.05 6.36
CA HIS A 68 -11.82 -1.37 6.05
C HIS A 68 -11.51 -2.14 7.33
N GLY A 69 -11.51 -3.47 7.20
CA GLY A 69 -11.13 -4.35 8.28
C GLY A 69 -11.88 -4.03 9.59
N ARG A 70 -11.15 -3.78 10.65
CA ARG A 70 -11.68 -3.47 11.99
C ARG A 70 -11.85 -1.97 12.26
N THR A 71 -11.47 -1.11 11.30
CA THR A 71 -11.70 0.35 11.37
C THR A 71 -13.03 0.71 10.74
N ALA A 72 -13.98 1.15 11.55
CA ALA A 72 -15.29 1.59 11.06
C ALA A 72 -15.18 2.79 10.12
N ASP A 73 -16.10 2.90 9.16
CA ASP A 73 -16.23 4.08 8.31
C ASP A 73 -16.82 5.26 9.09
N ILE A 74 -16.43 6.47 8.70
CA ILE A 74 -16.96 7.75 9.18
C ILE A 74 -17.58 8.55 8.03
N ASP A 75 -18.25 9.67 8.33
CA ASP A 75 -18.89 10.50 7.32
C ASP A 75 -17.88 11.42 6.62
N ARG A 76 -16.98 10.78 5.85
CA ARG A 76 -15.99 11.44 5.00
C ARG A 76 -15.69 10.52 3.80
N PRO A 77 -15.32 11.06 2.61
CA PRO A 77 -15.01 10.23 1.44
C PRO A 77 -13.82 9.30 1.68
N ILE A 78 -13.76 8.21 0.91
CA ILE A 78 -12.54 7.42 0.74
C ILE A 78 -11.62 8.21 -0.21
N ASP A 79 -10.57 8.80 0.34
CA ASP A 79 -9.60 9.61 -0.39
C ASP A 79 -8.21 9.37 0.14
N VAL A 80 -7.27 9.04 -0.76
CA VAL A 80 -5.89 8.70 -0.39
C VAL A 80 -5.15 9.83 0.31
N ARG A 81 -5.51 11.09 0.05
CA ARG A 81 -4.91 12.26 0.69
C ARG A 81 -5.39 12.42 2.14
N LEU A 82 -6.68 12.17 2.40
CA LEU A 82 -7.24 12.19 3.75
C LEU A 82 -6.73 11.01 4.59
N MET A 83 -6.64 9.82 3.97
CA MET A 83 -6.06 8.65 4.63
C MET A 83 -4.55 8.82 4.92
N ALA A 84 -3.83 9.57 4.08
CA ALA A 84 -2.44 9.94 4.36
C ALA A 84 -2.30 10.80 5.62
N ASP A 85 -3.27 11.69 5.88
CA ASP A 85 -3.32 12.44 7.13
C ASP A 85 -3.53 11.53 8.34
N ASP A 86 -4.32 10.46 8.18
CA ASP A 86 -4.51 9.46 9.25
C ASP A 86 -3.22 8.69 9.53
N VAL A 87 -2.49 8.28 8.49
CA VAL A 87 -1.20 7.59 8.64
C VAL A 87 -0.18 8.50 9.32
N ALA A 88 -0.10 9.77 8.93
CA ALA A 88 0.79 10.73 9.57
C ALA A 88 0.45 10.94 11.05
N ALA A 89 -0.84 11.01 11.40
CA ALA A 89 -1.29 11.13 12.77
C ALA A 89 -1.04 9.83 13.58
N LEU A 90 -1.15 8.65 12.95
CA LEU A 90 -0.79 7.38 13.58
C LEU A 90 0.71 7.30 13.88
N ILE A 91 1.58 7.78 12.98
CA ILE A 91 3.03 7.89 13.20
C ILE A 91 3.31 8.72 14.46
N ASP A 92 2.66 9.89 14.59
CA ASP A 92 2.80 10.77 15.77
C ASP A 92 2.26 10.10 17.05
N HIS A 93 1.09 9.45 16.96
CA HIS A 93 0.45 8.77 18.08
C HIS A 93 1.32 7.66 18.67
N LEU A 94 1.97 6.89 17.79
CA LEU A 94 2.85 5.78 18.18
C LEU A 94 4.28 6.23 18.48
N GLY A 95 4.62 7.49 18.26
CA GLY A 95 5.97 8.01 18.45
C GLY A 95 7.01 7.34 17.55
N LEU A 96 6.62 6.94 16.33
CA LEU A 96 7.53 6.27 15.39
C LEU A 96 8.50 7.27 14.77
N GLU A 97 9.78 6.95 14.81
CA GLU A 97 10.81 7.76 14.17
C GLU A 97 11.03 7.30 12.73
N LYS A 98 10.55 8.08 11.77
CA LYS A 98 10.71 7.87 10.31
C LYS A 98 10.46 6.43 9.86
N PRO A 99 9.27 5.85 10.11
CA PRO A 99 8.96 4.52 9.62
C PRO A 99 9.07 4.43 8.09
N ASP A 100 9.52 3.28 7.59
CA ASP A 100 9.42 2.96 6.18
C ASP A 100 7.97 2.59 5.85
N LEU A 101 7.46 3.05 4.70
CA LEU A 101 6.10 2.76 4.27
C LEU A 101 6.09 1.75 3.12
N VAL A 102 5.32 0.70 3.26
CA VAL A 102 5.02 -0.26 2.19
C VAL A 102 3.52 -0.24 1.95
N GLY A 103 3.09 0.34 0.84
CA GLY A 103 1.67 0.46 0.52
C GLY A 103 1.29 -0.32 -0.73
N TYR A 104 0.21 -1.11 -0.64
CA TYR A 104 -0.30 -1.91 -1.75
C TYR A 104 -1.62 -1.33 -2.28
N SER A 105 -1.72 -1.13 -3.60
CA SER A 105 -2.93 -0.67 -4.29
C SER A 105 -3.46 0.65 -3.68
N LEU A 106 -4.65 0.68 -3.10
CA LEU A 106 -5.18 1.84 -2.33
C LEU A 106 -4.16 2.30 -1.27
N GLY A 107 -3.62 1.37 -0.48
CA GLY A 107 -2.58 1.66 0.50
C GLY A 107 -1.30 2.21 -0.11
N GLY A 108 -0.99 1.85 -1.36
CA GLY A 108 0.11 2.44 -2.14
C GLY A 108 -0.12 3.92 -2.45
N GLY A 109 -1.35 4.29 -2.82
CA GLY A 109 -1.74 5.68 -2.98
C GLY A 109 -1.69 6.46 -1.65
N VAL A 110 -2.12 5.84 -0.55
CA VAL A 110 -2.05 6.43 0.80
C VAL A 110 -0.59 6.65 1.21
N ALA A 111 0.28 5.63 1.06
CA ALA A 111 1.71 5.73 1.36
C ALA A 111 2.39 6.83 0.52
N PHE A 112 2.06 6.89 -0.77
CA PHE A 112 2.55 7.94 -1.68
C PHE A 112 2.18 9.34 -1.19
N PHE A 113 0.90 9.60 -0.88
CA PHE A 113 0.51 10.92 -0.39
C PHE A 113 1.02 11.21 1.03
N THR A 114 1.27 10.20 1.85
CA THR A 114 1.99 10.41 3.12
C THR A 114 3.41 10.92 2.84
N ALA A 115 4.12 10.32 1.87
CA ALA A 115 5.46 10.76 1.47
C ALA A 115 5.48 12.16 0.82
N VAL A 116 4.45 12.51 0.06
CA VAL A 116 4.33 13.83 -0.58
C VAL A 116 4.05 14.92 0.45
N LYS A 117 3.11 14.68 1.39
CA LYS A 117 2.65 15.68 2.36
C LYS A 117 3.56 15.80 3.58
N TYR A 118 4.18 14.70 4.02
CA TYR A 118 4.93 14.56 5.26
C TYR A 118 6.29 13.87 5.04
N PRO A 119 7.13 14.34 4.10
CA PRO A 119 8.39 13.67 3.77
C PRO A 119 9.37 13.61 4.96
N GLU A 120 9.24 14.51 5.93
CA GLU A 120 10.07 14.53 7.13
C GLU A 120 9.69 13.43 8.14
N LYS A 121 8.47 12.87 8.05
CA LYS A 121 7.95 11.87 8.98
C LYS A 121 8.30 10.44 8.60
N ILE A 122 8.72 10.18 7.36
CA ILE A 122 8.95 8.82 6.88
C ILE A 122 10.39 8.60 6.41
N GLY A 123 10.84 7.35 6.41
CA GLY A 123 12.13 6.93 5.90
C GLY A 123 12.07 6.71 4.39
N LYS A 124 11.72 5.51 3.96
CA LYS A 124 11.62 5.10 2.54
C LYS A 124 10.18 4.75 2.19
N LEU A 125 9.87 4.78 0.89
CA LEU A 125 8.57 4.46 0.34
C LEU A 125 8.68 3.27 -0.62
N VAL A 126 7.84 2.25 -0.43
CA VAL A 126 7.62 1.15 -1.37
C VAL A 126 6.18 1.20 -1.84
N MET A 127 5.98 1.58 -3.11
CA MET A 127 4.67 1.64 -3.76
C MET A 127 4.43 0.34 -4.52
N VAL A 128 3.45 -0.44 -4.10
CA VAL A 128 3.15 -1.75 -4.69
C VAL A 128 1.85 -1.68 -5.48
N SER A 129 1.91 -1.91 -6.80
CA SER A 129 0.72 -1.95 -7.68
C SER A 129 -0.19 -0.71 -7.52
N ALA A 130 0.42 0.46 -7.34
CA ALA A 130 -0.29 1.74 -7.19
C ALA A 130 -0.12 2.59 -8.46
N ASN A 131 -1.23 2.95 -9.08
CA ASN A 131 -1.23 3.71 -10.31
C ASN A 131 -1.04 5.21 -10.04
N ILE A 132 -0.23 5.86 -10.88
CA ILE A 132 0.03 7.31 -10.81
C ILE A 132 -0.94 8.09 -11.70
N ARG A 133 -1.47 7.46 -12.75
CA ARG A 133 -2.44 8.08 -13.65
C ARG A 133 -3.57 7.12 -13.98
N ARG A 134 -4.77 7.67 -14.07
CA ARG A 134 -5.96 6.89 -14.41
C ARG A 134 -5.97 6.41 -15.86
N ASP A 135 -5.43 7.20 -16.79
CA ASP A 135 -5.37 6.87 -18.22
C ASP A 135 -4.45 5.68 -18.56
N ALA A 136 -3.61 5.27 -17.61
CA ALA A 136 -2.79 4.06 -17.74
C ALA A 136 -3.58 2.77 -17.48
N ILE A 137 -4.75 2.86 -16.87
CA ILE A 137 -5.61 1.71 -16.58
C ILE A 137 -6.35 1.32 -17.87
N PRO A 138 -6.27 0.07 -18.33
CA PRO A 138 -6.97 -0.38 -19.53
C PRO A 138 -8.48 -0.11 -19.45
N ALA A 139 -9.10 0.25 -20.58
CA ALA A 139 -10.53 0.59 -20.65
C ALA A 139 -11.43 -0.51 -20.09
N GLU A 140 -11.06 -1.78 -20.29
CA GLU A 140 -11.79 -2.94 -19.75
C GLU A 140 -11.78 -2.92 -18.20
N MET A 141 -10.64 -2.63 -17.59
CA MET A 141 -10.53 -2.50 -16.13
C MET A 141 -11.30 -1.29 -15.60
N LEU A 142 -11.25 -0.16 -16.31
CA LEU A 142 -12.05 1.03 -15.96
C LEU A 142 -13.55 0.71 -16.01
N ALA A 143 -14.00 -0.08 -16.99
CA ALA A 143 -15.39 -0.50 -17.07
C ALA A 143 -15.81 -1.42 -15.90
N GLN A 144 -14.92 -2.31 -15.45
CA GLN A 144 -15.13 -3.14 -14.25
C GLN A 144 -15.15 -2.29 -12.97
N GLN A 145 -14.23 -1.35 -12.82
CA GLN A 145 -14.21 -0.42 -11.70
C GLN A 145 -15.48 0.43 -11.61
N GLY A 146 -16.05 0.82 -12.76
CA GLY A 146 -17.32 1.56 -12.84
C GLY A 146 -18.54 0.78 -12.33
N GLN A 147 -18.41 -0.53 -12.10
CA GLN A 147 -19.48 -1.37 -11.53
C GLN A 147 -19.36 -1.53 -10.00
N VAL A 148 -18.30 -1.02 -9.39
CA VAL A 148 -18.10 -1.11 -7.94
C VAL A 148 -19.09 -0.19 -7.24
N SER A 149 -20.10 -0.79 -6.64
CA SER A 149 -21.15 -0.10 -5.86
C SER A 149 -21.89 -1.10 -4.97
N SER A 150 -22.77 -0.61 -4.11
CA SER A 150 -23.65 -1.46 -3.29
C SER A 150 -24.55 -2.40 -4.13
N ALA A 151 -24.83 -2.06 -5.38
CA ALA A 151 -25.55 -2.93 -6.31
C ALA A 151 -24.79 -4.23 -6.65
N ALA A 152 -23.45 -4.20 -6.57
CA ALA A 152 -22.62 -5.38 -6.79
C ALA A 152 -22.53 -6.31 -5.57
N MET A 153 -23.05 -5.93 -4.42
CA MET A 153 -22.89 -6.64 -3.15
C MET A 153 -23.32 -8.11 -3.21
N GLU A 154 -24.42 -8.41 -3.91
CA GLU A 154 -24.92 -9.77 -4.06
C GLU A 154 -23.91 -10.69 -4.76
N PHE A 155 -23.24 -10.17 -5.81
CA PHE A 155 -22.23 -10.92 -6.56
C PHE A 155 -20.91 -11.07 -5.80
N MET A 156 -20.70 -10.26 -4.76
CA MET A 156 -19.48 -10.30 -3.96
C MET A 156 -19.54 -11.24 -2.76
N LYS A 157 -20.70 -11.79 -2.42
CA LYS A 157 -20.88 -12.61 -1.19
C LYS A 157 -19.91 -13.78 -1.06
N ASP A 158 -19.53 -14.39 -2.16
CA ASP A 158 -18.61 -15.52 -2.18
C ASP A 158 -17.15 -15.11 -2.33
N THR A 159 -16.87 -13.80 -2.40
CA THR A 159 -15.49 -13.30 -2.53
C THR A 159 -14.77 -13.28 -1.18
N PRO A 160 -13.44 -13.50 -1.17
CA PRO A 160 -12.64 -13.38 0.06
C PRO A 160 -12.77 -12.02 0.73
N MET A 161 -12.93 -10.92 -0.04
CA MET A 161 -13.07 -9.57 0.47
C MET A 161 -14.35 -9.39 1.29
N PHE A 162 -15.49 -9.85 0.76
CA PHE A 162 -16.76 -9.82 1.49
C PHE A 162 -16.69 -10.66 2.77
N GLN A 163 -16.19 -11.91 2.66
CA GLN A 163 -16.08 -12.82 3.79
C GLN A 163 -15.15 -12.26 4.88
N LEU A 164 -14.03 -11.66 4.50
CA LEU A 164 -13.12 -10.97 5.42
C LEU A 164 -13.88 -9.85 6.16
N TYR A 165 -14.53 -8.96 5.41
CA TYR A 165 -15.26 -7.83 5.99
C TYR A 165 -16.35 -8.29 6.96
N GLN A 166 -17.17 -9.29 6.55
CA GLN A 166 -18.22 -9.85 7.41
C GLN A 166 -17.67 -10.45 8.71
N ARG A 167 -16.45 -10.97 8.68
CA ARG A 167 -15.81 -11.61 9.84
C ARG A 167 -15.21 -10.60 10.82
N VAL A 168 -14.63 -9.50 10.34
CA VAL A 168 -13.80 -8.63 11.19
C VAL A 168 -14.36 -7.24 11.39
N ALA A 169 -15.23 -6.73 10.51
CA ALA A 169 -15.71 -5.37 10.58
C ALA A 169 -16.60 -5.14 11.82
N PRO A 170 -16.45 -4.00 12.52
CA PRO A 170 -17.30 -3.66 13.66
C PRO A 170 -18.76 -3.43 13.24
N ARG A 171 -19.01 -3.11 11.98
CA ARG A 171 -20.33 -2.92 11.38
C ARG A 171 -20.41 -3.65 10.02
N PRO A 172 -20.61 -4.99 10.02
CA PRO A 172 -20.60 -5.79 8.79
C PRO A 172 -21.64 -5.35 7.74
N GLN A 173 -22.74 -4.75 8.17
CA GLN A 173 -23.79 -4.20 7.30
C GLN A 173 -23.31 -3.00 6.46
N ASP A 174 -22.21 -2.34 6.81
CA ASP A 174 -21.68 -1.16 6.11
C ASP A 174 -20.89 -1.51 4.85
N PHE A 175 -20.74 -2.80 4.48
CA PHE A 175 -20.00 -3.22 3.29
C PHE A 175 -20.52 -2.56 2.01
N GLY A 176 -21.85 -2.44 1.85
CA GLY A 176 -22.45 -1.73 0.70
C GLY A 176 -22.04 -0.26 0.66
N ARG A 177 -22.02 0.42 1.80
CA ARG A 177 -21.55 1.81 1.91
C ARG A 177 -20.07 1.93 1.53
N LEU A 178 -19.24 0.98 1.95
CA LEU A 178 -17.83 0.95 1.56
C LEU A 178 -17.68 0.80 0.04
N LEU A 179 -18.45 -0.11 -0.58
CA LEU A 179 -18.45 -0.29 -2.05
C LEU A 179 -18.84 1.00 -2.78
N ASP A 180 -19.88 1.71 -2.34
CA ASP A 180 -20.30 2.97 -2.94
C ASP A 180 -19.19 4.03 -2.87
N LYS A 181 -18.54 4.19 -1.72
CA LYS A 181 -17.44 5.14 -1.53
C LYS A 181 -16.18 4.77 -2.34
N ILE A 182 -15.84 3.49 -2.42
CA ILE A 182 -14.73 3.00 -3.25
C ILE A 182 -15.04 3.24 -4.73
N GLY A 183 -16.25 2.93 -5.20
CA GLY A 183 -16.67 3.18 -6.57
C GLY A 183 -16.64 4.68 -6.92
N GLU A 184 -17.10 5.55 -6.01
CA GLU A 184 -16.98 7.00 -6.16
C GLU A 184 -15.50 7.43 -6.28
N SER A 185 -14.64 6.93 -5.41
CA SER A 185 -13.20 7.22 -5.46
C SER A 185 -12.56 6.76 -6.78
N MET A 186 -12.88 5.54 -7.23
CA MET A 186 -12.36 4.96 -8.48
C MET A 186 -12.88 5.67 -9.74
N SER A 187 -14.02 6.39 -9.66
CA SER A 187 -14.60 7.10 -10.81
C SER A 187 -13.90 8.43 -11.10
N LYS A 188 -13.16 8.98 -10.15
CA LYS A 188 -12.48 10.27 -10.29
C LYS A 188 -11.25 10.15 -11.18
N ASP A 189 -11.05 11.15 -12.03
CA ASP A 189 -9.82 11.28 -12.80
C ASP A 189 -8.66 11.69 -11.88
N PHE A 190 -7.48 11.18 -12.18
CA PHE A 190 -6.27 11.58 -11.48
C PHE A 190 -5.02 11.46 -12.36
N ASP A 191 -4.09 12.38 -12.13
CA ASP A 191 -2.71 12.35 -12.61
C ASP A 191 -1.83 12.93 -11.50
N PHE A 192 -0.98 12.08 -10.93
CA PHE A 192 -0.07 12.41 -9.82
C PHE A 192 1.38 12.51 -10.30
N SER A 193 1.59 12.75 -11.59
CA SER A 193 2.92 12.80 -12.19
C SER A 193 3.78 13.92 -11.61
N GLU A 194 3.18 15.08 -11.30
CA GLU A 194 3.93 16.20 -10.74
C GLU A 194 4.28 15.95 -9.27
N GLU A 195 3.36 15.37 -8.48
CA GLU A 195 3.66 14.99 -7.11
C GLU A 195 4.78 13.93 -7.06
N LEU A 196 4.78 12.97 -8.01
CA LEU A 196 5.83 11.96 -8.09
C LEU A 196 7.19 12.57 -8.43
N ARG A 197 7.26 13.54 -9.38
CA ARG A 197 8.50 14.27 -9.66
C ARG A 197 9.02 15.03 -8.46
N GLY A 198 8.12 15.51 -7.61
CA GLY A 198 8.45 16.28 -6.41
C GLY A 198 8.80 15.44 -5.19
N ILE A 199 8.77 14.12 -5.28
CA ILE A 199 8.98 13.23 -4.11
C ILE A 199 10.42 13.37 -3.58
N ARG A 200 10.58 13.41 -2.26
CA ARG A 200 11.86 13.71 -1.61
C ARG A 200 12.46 12.53 -0.83
N VAL A 201 11.73 11.43 -0.74
CA VAL A 201 12.17 10.24 -0.01
C VAL A 201 12.58 9.14 -1.00
N PRO A 202 13.54 8.29 -0.67
CA PRO A 202 13.87 7.14 -1.49
C PRO A 202 12.62 6.31 -1.75
N THR A 203 12.32 6.04 -3.03
CA THR A 203 11.06 5.42 -3.45
C THR A 203 11.31 4.24 -4.35
N MET A 204 10.76 3.07 -4.01
CA MET A 204 10.71 1.92 -4.90
C MET A 204 9.29 1.75 -5.44
N ILE A 205 9.19 1.63 -6.76
CA ILE A 205 7.95 1.24 -7.45
C ILE A 205 8.01 -0.28 -7.67
N VAL A 206 6.98 -1.00 -7.24
CA VAL A 206 6.87 -2.45 -7.42
C VAL A 206 5.57 -2.77 -8.14
N CYS A 207 5.63 -3.61 -9.18
CA CYS A 207 4.44 -4.11 -9.85
C CYS A 207 4.57 -5.60 -10.18
N ALA A 208 3.43 -6.24 -10.44
CA ALA A 208 3.38 -7.57 -11.03
C ALA A 208 3.58 -7.51 -12.55
N ASP A 209 4.06 -8.59 -13.17
CA ASP A 209 4.13 -8.69 -14.64
C ASP A 209 2.74 -8.82 -15.30
N ALA A 210 1.72 -9.23 -14.53
CA ALA A 210 0.30 -9.26 -14.91
C ALA A 210 -0.56 -8.38 -13.97
N ASP A 211 -0.19 -7.11 -13.80
CA ASP A 211 -0.88 -6.17 -12.93
C ASP A 211 -2.13 -5.56 -13.58
N MET A 212 -2.88 -4.78 -12.81
CA MET A 212 -4.07 -4.05 -13.27
C MET A 212 -3.73 -3.00 -14.34
N ALA A 213 -2.60 -2.29 -14.19
CA ALA A 213 -2.02 -1.47 -15.24
C ALA A 213 -0.81 -2.20 -15.87
N PRO A 214 -0.50 -1.96 -17.15
CA PRO A 214 0.63 -2.63 -17.81
C PRO A 214 1.96 -2.19 -17.18
N PRO A 215 2.98 -3.07 -17.16
CA PRO A 215 4.31 -2.73 -16.62
C PRO A 215 4.94 -1.46 -17.21
N SER A 216 4.60 -1.10 -18.45
CA SER A 216 5.03 0.14 -19.08
C SER A 216 4.62 1.39 -18.29
N HIS A 217 3.46 1.38 -17.63
CA HIS A 217 3.04 2.48 -16.76
C HIS A 217 4.01 2.70 -15.60
N TYR A 218 4.43 1.62 -14.94
CA TYR A 218 5.35 1.69 -13.81
C TYR A 218 6.77 2.08 -14.26
N VAL A 219 7.16 1.68 -15.47
CA VAL A 219 8.40 2.16 -16.12
C VAL A 219 8.32 3.66 -16.38
N GLU A 220 7.21 4.17 -16.92
CA GLU A 220 7.03 5.62 -17.12
C GLU A 220 7.01 6.38 -15.78
N ALA A 221 6.36 5.85 -14.74
CA ALA A 221 6.42 6.41 -13.41
C ALA A 221 7.87 6.45 -12.86
N PHE A 222 8.66 5.39 -13.07
CA PHE A 222 10.06 5.36 -12.67
C PHE A 222 10.92 6.39 -13.41
N LYS A 223 10.62 6.69 -14.68
CA LYS A 223 11.30 7.77 -15.44
C LYS A 223 11.04 9.15 -14.83
N LEU A 224 9.88 9.38 -14.21
CA LEU A 224 9.60 10.63 -13.49
C LEU A 224 10.50 10.83 -12.26
N LEU A 225 11.12 9.75 -11.77
CA LEU A 225 12.11 9.71 -10.69
C LEU A 225 13.57 9.71 -11.23
N ASP A 226 13.79 10.12 -12.49
CA ASP A 226 15.07 10.01 -13.20
C ASP A 226 15.62 8.58 -13.34
N GLY A 227 14.75 7.57 -13.17
CA GLY A 227 15.10 6.16 -13.23
C GLY A 227 15.13 5.59 -14.65
N GLY A 228 16.02 4.64 -14.91
CA GLY A 228 16.08 3.88 -16.17
C GLY A 228 16.45 4.70 -17.42
N LEU A 229 16.94 5.91 -17.27
CA LEU A 229 17.24 6.82 -18.40
C LEU A 229 18.64 6.65 -18.97
N ARG A 230 19.55 5.99 -18.25
CA ARG A 230 20.95 5.82 -18.63
C ARG A 230 21.57 4.59 -17.95
N ASP A 231 22.70 4.15 -18.49
CA ASP A 231 23.55 3.18 -17.81
C ASP A 231 24.12 3.77 -16.51
N ALA A 232 24.04 2.99 -15.45
CA ALA A 232 24.55 3.41 -14.15
C ALA A 232 26.08 3.37 -14.02
N GLY A 233 26.76 2.75 -14.97
CA GLY A 233 28.22 2.55 -14.90
C GLY A 233 28.64 1.46 -13.91
N TRP A 234 29.93 1.09 -13.94
CA TRP A 234 30.48 0.02 -13.12
C TRP A 234 30.38 0.27 -11.61
N MET A 235 30.45 1.53 -11.19
CA MET A 235 30.42 1.93 -9.78
C MET A 235 29.03 2.45 -9.37
N GLY A 236 28.06 2.42 -10.28
CA GLY A 236 26.71 2.91 -10.00
C GLY A 236 26.53 4.42 -10.03
N GLU A 237 27.52 5.16 -10.54
CA GLU A 237 27.53 6.64 -10.60
C GLU A 237 26.39 7.26 -11.43
N GLY A 238 25.79 6.46 -12.32
CA GLY A 238 24.66 6.86 -13.15
C GLY A 238 23.29 6.48 -12.55
N ARG A 239 23.22 5.95 -11.33
CA ARG A 239 21.96 5.65 -10.65
C ARG A 239 21.11 6.90 -10.43
N PRO A 240 19.76 6.76 -10.34
CA PRO A 240 18.90 7.88 -10.02
C PRO A 240 19.33 8.57 -8.73
N LYS A 241 19.41 9.90 -8.74
CA LYS A 241 19.61 10.65 -7.51
C LYS A 241 18.39 10.46 -6.62
N GLY A 242 18.60 10.27 -5.31
CA GLY A 242 17.52 10.04 -4.35
C GLY A 242 17.25 8.57 -4.03
N GLY A 243 18.03 7.62 -4.59
CA GLY A 243 17.94 6.20 -4.24
C GLY A 243 16.64 5.53 -4.69
N HIS A 244 16.11 5.93 -5.87
CA HIS A 244 14.89 5.35 -6.41
C HIS A 244 15.13 4.01 -7.12
N ALA A 245 14.13 3.11 -7.09
CA ALA A 245 14.21 1.77 -7.67
C ALA A 245 12.89 1.35 -8.35
N LEU A 246 12.99 0.36 -9.24
CA LEU A 246 11.84 -0.30 -9.88
C LEU A 246 12.02 -1.81 -9.79
N ALA A 247 10.97 -2.52 -9.39
CA ALA A 247 10.89 -3.97 -9.44
C ALA A 247 9.64 -4.43 -10.18
N VAL A 248 9.81 -5.32 -11.16
CA VAL A 248 8.70 -6.03 -11.81
C VAL A 248 8.76 -7.49 -11.37
N LEU A 249 7.77 -7.95 -10.61
CA LEU A 249 7.76 -9.28 -10.01
C LEU A 249 7.10 -10.29 -10.93
N PRO A 250 7.82 -11.35 -11.34
CA PRO A 250 7.34 -12.31 -12.32
C PRO A 250 6.29 -13.27 -11.75
N GLY A 251 5.32 -13.64 -12.60
CA GLY A 251 4.31 -14.66 -12.28
C GLY A 251 3.28 -14.20 -11.24
N LEU A 252 3.18 -12.91 -10.99
CA LEU A 252 2.23 -12.32 -10.06
C LEU A 252 1.16 -11.49 -10.78
N THR A 253 0.09 -11.22 -10.06
CA THR A 253 -1.02 -10.37 -10.48
C THR A 253 -1.25 -9.28 -9.46
N HIS A 254 -2.08 -8.29 -9.80
CA HIS A 254 -2.54 -7.28 -8.83
C HIS A 254 -3.04 -7.91 -7.53
N TYR A 255 -3.72 -9.05 -7.59
CA TYR A 255 -4.46 -9.62 -6.46
C TYR A 255 -3.63 -10.51 -5.51
N ASN A 256 -2.44 -10.95 -5.91
CA ASN A 256 -1.61 -11.82 -5.07
C ASN A 256 -0.24 -11.23 -4.70
N ILE A 257 0.16 -10.11 -5.31
CA ILE A 257 1.46 -9.49 -5.07
C ILE A 257 1.66 -9.07 -3.61
N GLY A 258 0.61 -8.54 -2.95
CA GLY A 258 0.68 -8.09 -1.55
C GLY A 258 1.04 -9.19 -0.55
N ALA A 259 0.72 -10.45 -0.87
CA ALA A 259 1.02 -11.62 -0.05
C ALA A 259 2.26 -12.42 -0.53
N SER A 260 2.98 -11.90 -1.54
CA SER A 260 4.09 -12.64 -2.16
C SER A 260 5.38 -12.53 -1.36
N PRO A 261 6.08 -13.65 -1.10
CA PRO A 261 7.43 -13.62 -0.52
C PRO A 261 8.44 -12.83 -1.36
N LEU A 262 8.24 -12.73 -2.69
CA LEU A 262 9.08 -11.89 -3.55
C LEU A 262 8.93 -10.41 -3.19
N LEU A 263 7.72 -9.95 -2.86
CA LEU A 263 7.51 -8.57 -2.39
C LEU A 263 8.30 -8.31 -1.10
N ALA A 264 8.18 -9.21 -0.11
CA ALA A 264 8.93 -9.05 1.14
C ALA A 264 10.45 -8.99 0.89
N ALA A 265 10.98 -9.86 0.02
CA ALA A 265 12.40 -9.90 -0.29
C ALA A 265 12.89 -8.58 -0.92
N VAL A 266 12.20 -8.07 -1.96
CA VAL A 266 12.63 -6.82 -2.62
C VAL A 266 12.41 -5.60 -1.74
N ALA A 267 11.35 -5.58 -0.92
CA ALA A 267 11.10 -4.49 0.02
C ALA A 267 12.18 -4.42 1.10
N LEU A 268 12.54 -5.55 1.71
CA LEU A 268 13.61 -5.62 2.71
C LEU A 268 14.97 -5.24 2.13
N ASP A 269 15.30 -5.70 0.92
CA ASP A 269 16.54 -5.32 0.24
C ASP A 269 16.61 -3.81 -0.01
N PHE A 270 15.52 -3.20 -0.47
CA PHE A 270 15.44 -1.76 -0.70
C PHE A 270 15.51 -0.96 0.60
N ILE A 271 14.86 -1.42 1.66
CA ILE A 271 14.82 -0.74 2.97
C ILE A 271 16.19 -0.81 3.66
N ALA A 272 16.98 -1.86 3.42
CA ALA A 272 18.33 -1.96 3.94
C ALA A 272 19.19 -0.72 3.58
N GLU A 273 20.09 -0.30 4.47
CA GLU A 273 20.81 0.98 4.39
C GLU A 273 21.70 1.17 3.14
N HIS A 274 22.14 0.08 2.51
CA HIS A 274 23.07 0.13 1.38
C HIS A 274 22.50 0.84 0.11
N TRP A 275 21.19 1.09 0.02
CA TRP A 275 20.57 1.86 -1.06
C TRP A 275 20.62 3.39 -0.86
N SER A 276 20.97 3.86 0.32
CA SER A 276 20.96 5.28 0.68
C SER A 276 22.28 6.02 0.37
N GLN A 277 23.30 5.33 -0.18
CA GLN A 277 24.64 5.90 -0.45
C GLN A 277 24.86 6.09 -1.97
N GLY A 278 24.09 6.98 -2.57
CA GLY A 278 24.25 7.39 -3.96
C GLY A 278 24.12 8.89 -4.16
#